data_4aaeffec271188aa5f7dc628459a70ab
#
_entry.id   4aaeffec271188aa5f7dc628459a70ab
#
_cell.length_a   1.000
_cell.length_b   1.000
_cell.length_c   1.000
_cell.angle_alpha   90.00
_cell.angle_beta   90.00
_cell.angle_gamma   90.00
#
_symmetry.space_group_name_H-M   'P 1'
#
loop_
_entity.id
_entity.type
_entity.pdbx_description
1 polymer ?
#
loop_
_entity_poly.entity_id
_entity_poly.type
_entity_poly.pdbx_seq_one_letter_code
_entity_poly.pdbx_strand_id
1 'polypeptide(L)'
;LKELEVKASPFVKKEESPISLRTISVAEIARNPGGNRDISKVIQSFPGVAPTVAYRNDIIIRGGAPNENRFYLDGIEIPNINHFATQGSSGGPVGMVNVDFIREVEFYSSAFAASRNNALSSIMEFKYIDGRNDRIGGKASLGASDLGITLEGPANKNATFLASYRRSYLQFLFKAIGLPFLPTYNDFQAKYKWKIDNNNEITFIGLGAVDNSSLNLSLQETGTKSQKYILGYLPEYYQW
;
A
#
# COMPACT_ATOMS: atom_id res chain seq x y z
N LEU A 1 17.48 -20.90 31.07
CA LEU A 1 16.92 -20.22 29.90
C LEU A 1 17.34 -21.02 28.67
N LYS A 2 16.40 -21.71 28.03
CA LYS A 2 16.64 -22.34 26.73
C LYS A 2 16.70 -21.20 25.70
N GLU A 3 17.85 -21.02 25.07
CA GLU A 3 17.99 -20.15 23.92
C GLU A 3 17.04 -20.62 22.81
N LEU A 4 16.11 -19.78 22.43
CA LEU A 4 15.23 -19.98 21.28
C LEU A 4 16.06 -19.57 20.03
N GLU A 5 16.74 -20.53 19.42
CA GLU A 5 17.42 -20.33 18.14
C GLU A 5 16.35 -20.24 17.05
N VAL A 6 15.91 -19.04 16.72
CA VAL A 6 15.04 -18.81 15.55
C VAL A 6 15.91 -18.89 14.31
N LYS A 7 16.04 -20.07 13.75
CA LYS A 7 16.61 -20.26 12.40
C LYS A 7 15.57 -19.83 11.37
N ALA A 8 15.54 -18.55 11.04
CA ALA A 8 14.93 -18.11 9.81
C ALA A 8 15.79 -18.59 8.66
N SER A 9 15.40 -19.69 8.01
CA SER A 9 16.02 -20.06 6.74
C SER A 9 15.44 -19.17 5.64
N PRO A 10 16.22 -18.24 5.07
CA PRO A 10 15.74 -17.38 3.96
C PRO A 10 15.48 -18.18 2.68
N PHE A 11 15.75 -19.48 2.68
CA PHE A 11 15.67 -20.36 1.52
C PHE A 11 14.66 -21.50 1.66
N VAL A 12 13.79 -21.48 2.69
CA VAL A 12 12.69 -22.46 2.73
C VAL A 12 11.68 -22.10 1.66
N LYS A 13 11.82 -22.74 0.52
CA LYS A 13 10.87 -22.67 -0.58
C LYS A 13 9.59 -23.37 -0.12
N LYS A 14 8.44 -22.66 -0.14
CA LYS A 14 7.14 -23.33 0.04
C LYS A 14 6.95 -24.35 -1.08
N GLU A 15 6.38 -25.52 -0.79
CA GLU A 15 6.18 -26.60 -1.76
C GLU A 15 5.45 -26.14 -3.03
N GLU A 16 4.53 -25.17 -2.89
CA GLU A 16 3.78 -24.56 -4.00
C GLU A 16 4.45 -23.29 -4.57
N SER A 17 5.68 -22.98 -4.14
CA SER A 17 6.32 -21.72 -4.51
C SER A 17 6.89 -21.80 -5.92
N PRO A 18 6.35 -21.05 -6.88
CA PRO A 18 6.97 -20.94 -8.20
C PRO A 18 8.34 -20.28 -8.11
N ILE A 19 9.15 -20.50 -9.13
CA ILE A 19 10.53 -20.00 -9.25
C ILE A 19 10.63 -18.47 -9.12
N SER A 20 9.53 -17.76 -9.35
CA SER A 20 9.45 -16.30 -9.39
C SER A 20 8.96 -15.62 -8.09
N LEU A 21 8.76 -16.37 -7.01
CA LEU A 21 8.36 -15.78 -5.73
C LEU A 21 9.52 -15.03 -5.09
N ARG A 22 9.27 -13.78 -4.71
CA ARG A 22 10.12 -12.99 -3.83
C ARG A 22 9.32 -12.54 -2.61
N THR A 23 9.82 -12.87 -1.43
CA THR A 23 9.25 -12.37 -0.17
C THR A 23 9.99 -11.10 0.24
N ILE A 24 9.24 -10.05 0.51
CA ILE A 24 9.75 -8.72 0.90
C ILE A 24 9.36 -8.50 2.35
N SER A 25 10.37 -8.28 3.19
CA SER A 25 10.15 -8.00 4.60
C SER A 25 9.89 -6.51 4.85
N VAL A 26 9.23 -6.20 5.98
CA VAL A 26 9.03 -4.80 6.44
C VAL A 26 10.36 -4.04 6.55
N ALA A 27 11.42 -4.71 7.01
CA ALA A 27 12.75 -4.11 7.11
C ALA A 27 13.32 -3.71 5.75
N GLU A 28 13.08 -4.49 4.71
CA GLU A 28 13.47 -4.18 3.33
C GLU A 28 12.69 -2.97 2.80
N ILE A 29 11.37 -2.93 3.05
CA ILE A 29 10.52 -1.78 2.68
C ILE A 29 11.00 -0.50 3.37
N ALA A 30 11.26 -0.57 4.67
CA ALA A 30 11.66 0.59 5.47
C ALA A 30 13.05 1.15 5.10
N ARG A 31 13.95 0.27 4.63
CA ARG A 31 15.34 0.63 4.28
C ARG A 31 15.56 0.97 2.82
N ASN A 32 14.54 0.79 1.97
CA ASN A 32 14.68 1.07 0.54
C ASN A 32 14.89 2.57 0.30
N PRO A 33 16.03 2.99 -0.29
CA PRO A 33 16.31 4.40 -0.56
C PRO A 33 15.29 4.98 -1.53
N GLY A 34 14.66 6.09 -1.17
CA GLY A 34 13.64 6.75 -2.00
C GLY A 34 12.26 6.08 -1.99
N GLY A 35 12.12 4.95 -1.31
CA GLY A 35 10.85 4.21 -1.25
C GLY A 35 9.77 4.89 -0.40
N ASN A 36 10.14 5.83 0.47
CA ASN A 36 9.21 6.55 1.36
C ASN A 36 8.19 5.63 2.06
N ARG A 37 8.61 4.42 2.43
CA ARG A 37 7.75 3.36 3.00
C ARG A 37 6.55 3.00 2.09
N ASP A 38 6.69 3.19 0.80
CA ASP A 38 5.70 2.81 -0.20
C ASP A 38 6.13 1.52 -0.91
N ILE A 39 5.31 0.48 -0.78
CA ILE A 39 5.63 -0.84 -1.33
C ILE A 39 5.74 -0.82 -2.86
N SER A 40 4.95 0.01 -3.54
CA SER A 40 5.01 0.13 -5.00
C SER A 40 6.37 0.66 -5.45
N LYS A 41 6.95 1.62 -4.72
CA LYS A 41 8.29 2.14 -4.98
C LYS A 41 9.39 1.09 -4.74
N VAL A 42 9.22 0.27 -3.71
CA VAL A 42 10.16 -0.84 -3.44
C VAL A 42 10.14 -1.84 -4.59
N ILE A 43 8.95 -2.24 -5.04
CA ILE A 43 8.79 -3.19 -6.15
C ILE A 43 9.37 -2.65 -7.46
N GLN A 44 9.22 -1.35 -7.72
CA GLN A 44 9.79 -0.70 -8.90
C GLN A 44 11.33 -0.79 -8.96
N SER A 45 12.00 -1.07 -7.83
CA SER A 45 13.46 -1.29 -7.81
C SER A 45 13.89 -2.71 -8.19
N PHE A 46 12.95 -3.63 -8.42
CA PHE A 46 13.27 -5.03 -8.67
C PHE A 46 13.55 -5.32 -10.16
N PRO A 47 14.39 -6.33 -10.44
CA PRO A 47 14.63 -6.78 -11.79
C PRO A 47 13.32 -7.21 -12.48
N GLY A 48 13.15 -6.77 -13.73
CA GLY A 48 11.96 -7.08 -14.53
C GLY A 48 10.75 -6.18 -14.26
N VAL A 49 10.88 -5.20 -13.38
CA VAL A 49 9.88 -4.15 -13.15
C VAL A 49 10.35 -2.87 -13.83
N ALA A 50 9.53 -2.32 -14.72
CA ALA A 50 9.85 -1.07 -15.38
C ALA A 50 9.52 0.12 -14.46
N PRO A 51 10.43 1.11 -14.33
CA PRO A 51 10.15 2.32 -13.59
C PRO A 51 9.11 3.17 -14.33
N THR A 52 8.29 3.86 -13.55
CA THR A 52 7.35 4.86 -14.06
C THR A 52 7.80 6.27 -13.69
N VAL A 53 7.09 7.29 -14.18
CA VAL A 53 7.36 8.68 -13.78
C VAL A 53 7.21 8.87 -12.28
N ALA A 54 7.96 9.80 -11.69
CA ALA A 54 8.11 9.95 -10.25
C ALA A 54 6.81 10.12 -9.45
N TYR A 55 5.76 10.66 -10.10
CA TYR A 55 4.45 10.90 -9.48
C TYR A 55 3.44 9.78 -9.75
N ARG A 56 3.89 8.59 -10.21
CA ARG A 56 3.04 7.42 -10.41
C ARG A 56 3.64 6.18 -9.77
N ASN A 57 2.77 5.35 -9.24
CA ASN A 57 3.11 4.07 -8.64
C ASN A 57 2.67 2.88 -9.51
N ASP A 58 2.51 3.09 -10.80
CA ASP A 58 2.18 1.98 -11.70
C ASP A 58 3.26 0.90 -11.64
N ILE A 59 2.81 -0.33 -11.61
CA ILE A 59 3.68 -1.50 -11.58
C ILE A 59 3.60 -2.19 -12.93
N ILE A 60 4.68 -2.09 -13.69
CA ILE A 60 4.81 -2.63 -15.04
C ILE A 60 5.83 -3.78 -15.00
N ILE A 61 5.35 -5.00 -15.15
CA ILE A 61 6.19 -6.20 -15.02
C ILE A 61 6.35 -6.86 -16.37
N ARG A 62 7.60 -7.01 -16.81
CA ARG A 62 7.97 -7.69 -18.07
C ARG A 62 7.20 -7.17 -19.29
N GLY A 63 6.88 -5.86 -19.30
CA GLY A 63 6.13 -5.21 -20.39
C GLY A 63 4.62 -5.37 -20.33
N GLY A 64 4.07 -5.99 -19.28
CA GLY A 64 2.62 -6.07 -19.07
C GLY A 64 2.02 -4.75 -18.61
N ALA A 65 0.72 -4.59 -18.83
CA ALA A 65 0.00 -3.39 -18.42
C ALA A 65 -0.22 -3.34 -16.89
N PRO A 66 -0.32 -2.16 -16.27
CA PRO A 66 -0.52 -2.03 -14.82
C PRO A 66 -1.79 -2.73 -14.30
N ASN A 67 -2.86 -2.81 -15.08
CA ASN A 67 -4.10 -3.47 -14.74
C ASN A 67 -4.06 -5.00 -14.88
N GLU A 68 -2.96 -5.57 -15.33
CA GLU A 68 -2.74 -7.01 -15.40
C GLU A 68 -2.22 -7.59 -14.08
N ASN A 69 -1.86 -6.74 -13.13
CA ASN A 69 -1.45 -7.15 -11.80
C ASN A 69 -2.67 -7.43 -10.92
N ARG A 70 -2.53 -8.34 -9.96
CA ARG A 70 -3.53 -8.63 -8.94
C ARG A 70 -2.95 -8.44 -7.54
N PHE A 71 -3.78 -7.90 -6.67
CA PHE A 71 -3.39 -7.57 -5.30
C PHE A 71 -4.28 -8.33 -4.33
N TYR A 72 -3.66 -8.95 -3.33
CA TYR A 72 -4.36 -9.69 -2.29
C TYR A 72 -3.94 -9.19 -0.91
N LEU A 73 -4.89 -9.12 -0.01
CA LEU A 73 -4.68 -8.77 1.39
C LEU A 73 -5.19 -9.92 2.27
N ASP A 74 -4.26 -10.60 2.95
CA ASP A 74 -4.56 -11.82 3.71
C ASP A 74 -5.43 -12.82 2.92
N GLY A 75 -5.14 -13.00 1.63
CA GLY A 75 -5.84 -13.91 0.72
C GLY A 75 -7.09 -13.36 0.04
N ILE A 76 -7.54 -12.16 0.37
CA ILE A 76 -8.70 -11.47 -0.24
C ILE A 76 -8.21 -10.55 -1.35
N GLU A 77 -8.76 -10.68 -2.55
CA GLU A 77 -8.43 -9.77 -3.67
C GLU A 77 -8.91 -8.35 -3.37
N ILE A 78 -8.02 -7.38 -3.55
CA ILE A 78 -8.30 -5.95 -3.44
C ILE A 78 -8.08 -5.27 -4.81
N PRO A 79 -8.91 -4.28 -5.17
CA PRO A 79 -8.88 -3.72 -6.51
C PRO A 79 -7.64 -2.88 -6.78
N ASN A 80 -7.06 -2.26 -5.75
CA ASN A 80 -5.95 -1.34 -5.88
C ASN A 80 -5.16 -1.21 -4.57
N ILE A 81 -3.92 -0.76 -4.67
CA ILE A 81 -3.01 -0.55 -3.54
C ILE A 81 -2.52 0.89 -3.39
N ASN A 82 -2.98 1.78 -4.27
CA ASN A 82 -2.53 3.16 -4.32
C ASN A 82 -3.72 4.14 -4.32
N HIS A 83 -3.50 5.32 -3.76
CA HIS A 83 -4.41 6.46 -3.85
C HIS A 83 -4.46 7.04 -5.27
N PHE A 84 -5.53 7.73 -5.61
CA PHE A 84 -5.75 8.38 -6.92
C PHE A 84 -5.63 7.40 -8.08
N ALA A 85 -6.18 6.20 -7.90
CA ALA A 85 -6.22 5.20 -8.95
C ALA A 85 -7.08 5.67 -10.11
N THR A 86 -6.57 5.48 -11.32
CA THR A 86 -7.32 5.73 -12.56
C THR A 86 -7.60 4.42 -13.28
N GLN A 87 -8.62 4.40 -14.11
CA GLN A 87 -8.96 3.22 -14.90
C GLN A 87 -7.77 2.76 -15.75
N GLY A 88 -7.50 1.46 -15.75
CA GLY A 88 -6.37 0.88 -16.50
C GLY A 88 -4.99 1.09 -15.89
N SER A 89 -4.90 1.67 -14.68
CA SER A 89 -3.64 1.86 -13.96
C SER A 89 -3.64 1.10 -12.64
N SER A 90 -2.47 0.87 -12.06
CA SER A 90 -2.34 0.34 -10.70
C SER A 90 -2.13 1.43 -9.64
N GLY A 91 -2.24 2.70 -10.03
CA GLY A 91 -2.34 3.74 -9.03
C GLY A 91 -1.68 5.08 -9.30
N GLY A 92 -1.92 5.99 -8.37
CA GLY A 92 -1.39 7.34 -8.30
C GLY A 92 -0.07 7.42 -7.53
N PRO A 93 0.25 8.60 -6.95
CA PRO A 93 1.59 8.89 -6.43
C PRO A 93 1.92 8.26 -5.07
N VAL A 94 0.94 7.75 -4.33
CA VAL A 94 1.08 7.31 -2.93
C VAL A 94 0.40 5.98 -2.70
N GLY A 95 1.09 5.08 -1.99
CA GLY A 95 0.54 3.79 -1.58
C GLY A 95 -0.53 3.91 -0.49
N MET A 96 -1.63 3.17 -0.66
CA MET A 96 -2.73 3.10 0.29
C MET A 96 -2.43 2.13 1.44
N VAL A 97 -1.71 1.04 1.16
CA VAL A 97 -1.43 0.00 2.17
C VAL A 97 -0.47 0.52 3.24
N ASN A 98 -0.89 0.45 4.51
CA ASN A 98 -0.06 0.86 5.63
C ASN A 98 1.05 -0.16 5.91
N VAL A 99 2.30 0.23 5.73
CA VAL A 99 3.47 -0.62 5.93
C VAL A 99 3.59 -1.11 7.39
N ASP A 100 3.08 -0.36 8.37
CA ASP A 100 3.12 -0.78 9.77
C ASP A 100 2.25 -2.02 10.05
N PHE A 101 1.30 -2.33 9.18
CA PHE A 101 0.45 -3.51 9.27
C PHE A 101 1.04 -4.72 8.56
N ILE A 102 2.00 -4.51 7.65
CA ILE A 102 2.55 -5.58 6.84
C ILE A 102 3.49 -6.43 7.69
N ARG A 103 3.31 -7.75 7.65
CA ARG A 103 4.28 -8.73 8.11
C ARG A 103 5.29 -9.06 7.01
N GLU A 104 4.78 -9.36 5.83
CA GLU A 104 5.54 -9.67 4.63
C GLU A 104 4.70 -9.41 3.38
N VAL A 105 5.37 -9.20 2.24
CA VAL A 105 4.72 -9.15 0.92
C VAL A 105 5.31 -10.25 0.07
N GLU A 106 4.45 -11.11 -0.45
CA GLU A 106 4.80 -12.12 -1.43
C GLU A 106 4.57 -11.55 -2.83
N PHE A 107 5.63 -11.40 -3.58
CA PHE A 107 5.62 -10.89 -4.95
C PHE A 107 5.93 -12.01 -5.94
N TYR A 108 4.98 -12.28 -6.81
CA TYR A 108 5.08 -13.27 -7.88
C TYR A 108 5.16 -12.54 -9.22
N SER A 109 6.30 -12.59 -9.89
CA SER A 109 6.52 -11.95 -11.19
C SER A 109 6.21 -12.85 -12.40
N SER A 110 5.88 -14.11 -12.18
CA SER A 110 5.40 -15.10 -13.16
C SER A 110 5.05 -16.41 -12.47
N ALA A 111 4.44 -17.34 -13.18
CA ALA A 111 4.10 -18.70 -12.70
C ALA A 111 3.30 -18.65 -11.39
N PHE A 112 2.02 -18.38 -11.51
CA PHE A 112 1.10 -18.26 -10.37
C PHE A 112 0.53 -19.63 -9.98
N ALA A 113 0.20 -19.77 -8.68
CA ALA A 113 -0.53 -20.95 -8.22
C ALA A 113 -1.92 -21.01 -8.87
N ALA A 114 -2.45 -22.21 -9.07
CA ALA A 114 -3.77 -22.44 -9.69
C ALA A 114 -4.93 -21.77 -8.92
N SER A 115 -4.74 -21.51 -7.62
CA SER A 115 -5.70 -20.77 -6.78
C SER A 115 -5.75 -19.26 -7.08
N ARG A 116 -4.81 -18.72 -7.86
CA ARG A 116 -4.71 -17.33 -8.23
C ARG A 116 -5.02 -17.17 -9.71
N ASN A 117 -6.25 -16.74 -10.01
CA ASN A 117 -6.72 -16.54 -11.38
C ASN A 117 -6.69 -15.07 -11.80
N ASN A 118 -6.98 -14.80 -13.06
CA ASN A 118 -7.10 -13.44 -13.64
C ASN A 118 -5.85 -12.53 -13.55
N ALA A 119 -4.69 -13.05 -13.18
CA ALA A 119 -3.42 -12.32 -13.24
C ALA A 119 -2.68 -12.66 -14.54
N LEU A 120 -2.20 -11.63 -15.23
CA LEU A 120 -1.40 -11.80 -16.46
C LEU A 120 0.07 -11.43 -16.25
N SER A 121 0.34 -10.41 -15.42
CA SER A 121 1.71 -9.91 -15.19
C SER A 121 2.27 -10.28 -13.83
N SER A 122 1.57 -9.97 -12.75
CA SER A 122 2.04 -10.30 -11.40
C SER A 122 0.92 -10.49 -10.39
N ILE A 123 1.31 -11.12 -9.28
CA ILE A 123 0.49 -11.21 -8.07
C ILE A 123 1.29 -10.65 -6.90
N MET A 124 0.64 -9.84 -6.08
CA MET A 124 1.18 -9.34 -4.81
C MET A 124 0.23 -9.72 -3.70
N GLU A 125 0.74 -10.45 -2.73
CA GLU A 125 0.00 -10.81 -1.55
C GLU A 125 0.59 -10.12 -0.32
N PHE A 126 -0.21 -9.25 0.28
CA PHE A 126 0.13 -8.53 1.50
C PHE A 126 -0.40 -9.33 2.69
N LYS A 127 0.48 -9.70 3.58
CA LYS A 127 0.11 -10.37 4.83
C LYS A 127 0.23 -9.39 5.98
N TYR A 128 -0.88 -9.13 6.65
CA TYR A 128 -0.91 -8.27 7.82
C TYR A 128 -0.45 -9.02 9.06
N ILE A 129 0.17 -8.28 9.98
CA ILE A 129 0.39 -8.75 11.34
C ILE A 129 -0.95 -8.92 12.06
N ASP A 130 -0.96 -9.68 13.14
CA ASP A 130 -2.06 -9.67 14.09
C ASP A 130 -1.79 -8.60 15.16
N GLY A 131 -2.83 -8.02 15.73
CA GLY A 131 -2.70 -7.08 16.83
C GLY A 131 -2.04 -7.73 18.04
N ARG A 132 -1.39 -6.94 18.87
CA ARG A 132 -0.77 -7.41 20.12
C ARG A 132 -1.80 -8.00 21.06
N ASN A 133 -1.41 -8.99 21.82
CA ASN A 133 -2.27 -9.67 22.81
C ASN A 133 -1.93 -9.31 24.27
N ASP A 134 -0.82 -8.56 24.49
CA ASP A 134 -0.30 -8.24 25.82
C ASP A 134 -0.76 -6.87 26.35
N ARG A 135 -0.84 -5.87 25.46
CA ARG A 135 -1.18 -4.48 25.82
C ARG A 135 -1.63 -3.69 24.61
N ILE A 136 -2.29 -2.58 24.85
CA ILE A 136 -2.59 -1.59 23.81
C ILE A 136 -1.28 -0.86 23.48
N GLY A 137 -0.95 -0.83 22.19
CA GLY A 137 0.14 -0.08 21.61
C GLY A 137 -0.39 0.97 20.64
N GLY A 138 0.37 2.03 20.45
CA GLY A 138 0.05 3.06 19.46
C GLY A 138 1.30 3.68 18.88
N LYS A 139 1.17 4.14 17.64
CA LYS A 139 2.23 4.84 16.91
C LYS A 139 1.64 6.03 16.20
N ALA A 140 2.22 7.20 16.39
CA ALA A 140 1.99 8.38 15.56
C ALA A 140 3.16 8.53 14.59
N SER A 141 2.87 8.81 13.34
CA SER A 141 3.86 9.01 12.29
C SER A 141 3.61 10.32 11.57
N LEU A 142 4.68 11.06 11.31
CA LEU A 142 4.69 12.23 10.45
C LEU A 142 5.60 11.92 9.28
N GLY A 143 5.01 11.71 8.12
CA GLY A 143 5.71 11.45 6.86
C GLY A 143 6.01 12.73 6.07
N ALA A 144 6.60 12.59 4.90
CA ALA A 144 6.81 13.72 3.97
C ALA A 144 5.49 14.21 3.33
N SER A 145 4.47 13.36 3.28
CA SER A 145 3.21 13.60 2.58
C SER A 145 1.98 13.49 3.47
N ASP A 146 2.09 12.87 4.64
CA ASP A 146 0.95 12.49 5.48
C ASP A 146 1.26 12.46 6.96
N LEU A 147 0.19 12.49 7.73
CA LEU A 147 0.15 12.23 9.17
C LEU A 147 -0.64 10.94 9.40
N GLY A 148 -0.11 10.04 10.21
CA GLY A 148 -0.76 8.77 10.51
C GLY A 148 -0.82 8.45 12.00
N ILE A 149 -1.87 7.73 12.37
CA ILE A 149 -2.03 7.14 13.70
C ILE A 149 -2.35 5.66 13.51
N THR A 150 -1.63 4.82 14.23
CA THR A 150 -1.84 3.37 14.26
C THR A 150 -2.05 2.94 15.70
N LEU A 151 -3.07 2.11 15.93
CA LEU A 151 -3.39 1.53 17.22
C LEU A 151 -3.49 0.02 17.08
N GLU A 152 -2.99 -0.71 18.06
CA GLU A 152 -3.07 -2.17 18.12
C GLU A 152 -3.23 -2.65 19.58
N GLY A 153 -3.82 -3.81 19.75
CA GLY A 153 -3.90 -4.39 21.08
C GLY A 153 -4.95 -5.48 21.24
N PRO A 154 -5.10 -5.98 22.47
CA PRO A 154 -6.20 -6.88 22.80
C PRO A 154 -7.52 -6.12 22.85
N ALA A 155 -8.53 -6.61 22.13
CA ALA A 155 -9.91 -6.15 22.30
C ALA A 155 -10.58 -6.88 23.46
N ASN A 156 -10.23 -8.15 23.66
CA ASN A 156 -10.58 -8.97 24.81
C ASN A 156 -9.57 -10.13 24.95
N LYS A 157 -9.83 -11.10 25.85
CA LYS A 157 -8.92 -12.25 26.08
C LYS A 157 -8.69 -13.12 24.84
N ASN A 158 -9.64 -13.12 23.92
CA ASN A 158 -9.64 -13.99 22.74
C ASN A 158 -9.59 -13.20 21.42
N ALA A 159 -9.50 -11.87 21.47
CA ALA A 159 -9.52 -11.05 20.28
C ALA A 159 -8.48 -9.94 20.32
N THR A 160 -7.90 -9.66 19.16
CA THR A 160 -6.95 -8.56 18.93
C THR A 160 -7.43 -7.65 17.81
N PHE A 161 -6.98 -6.42 17.84
CA PHE A 161 -7.28 -5.45 16.82
C PHE A 161 -6.02 -4.70 16.34
N LEU A 162 -6.07 -4.28 15.09
CA LEU A 162 -5.23 -3.27 14.48
C LEU A 162 -6.15 -2.22 13.86
N ALA A 163 -5.82 -0.96 14.02
CA ALA A 163 -6.54 0.14 13.35
C ALA A 163 -5.57 1.24 12.98
N SER A 164 -5.72 1.83 11.80
CA SER A 164 -4.97 3.01 11.40
C SER A 164 -5.84 4.00 10.67
N TYR A 165 -5.44 5.25 10.80
CA TYR A 165 -5.96 6.37 10.05
C TYR A 165 -4.79 7.21 9.56
N ARG A 166 -4.80 7.56 8.26
CA ARG A 166 -3.83 8.49 7.68
C ARG A 166 -4.56 9.62 6.96
N ARG A 167 -3.98 10.79 7.05
CA ARG A 167 -4.42 11.99 6.33
C ARG A 167 -3.24 12.66 5.65
N SER A 168 -3.40 12.95 4.37
CA SER A 168 -2.38 13.67 3.61
C SER A 168 -2.44 15.18 3.83
N TYR A 169 -1.29 15.83 3.63
CA TYR A 169 -1.17 17.27 3.50
C TYR A 169 -0.45 17.67 2.20
N LEU A 170 -0.51 16.80 1.20
CA LEU A 170 0.10 17.02 -0.13
C LEU A 170 -0.37 18.32 -0.77
N GLN A 171 -1.61 18.75 -0.53
CA GLN A 171 -2.14 20.00 -1.07
C GLN A 171 -1.29 21.23 -0.70
N PHE A 172 -0.74 21.27 0.51
CA PHE A 172 0.11 22.39 0.94
C PHE A 172 1.46 22.37 0.21
N LEU A 173 2.07 21.21 0.09
CA LEU A 173 3.31 21.01 -0.64
C LEU A 173 3.13 21.35 -2.12
N PHE A 174 2.09 20.84 -2.76
CA PHE A 174 1.79 21.05 -4.17
C PHE A 174 1.46 22.51 -4.47
N LYS A 175 0.75 23.18 -3.55
CA LYS A 175 0.51 24.61 -3.64
C LYS A 175 1.80 25.42 -3.54
N ALA A 176 2.70 25.07 -2.63
CA ALA A 176 3.97 25.75 -2.42
C ALA A 176 4.91 25.65 -3.64
N ILE A 177 4.92 24.51 -4.34
CA ILE A 177 5.70 24.32 -5.58
C ILE A 177 4.96 24.73 -6.86
N GLY A 178 3.76 25.32 -6.72
CA GLY A 178 2.99 25.88 -7.82
C GLY A 178 2.40 24.84 -8.78
N LEU A 179 2.01 23.68 -8.28
CA LEU A 179 1.31 22.69 -9.10
C LEU A 179 -0.15 23.06 -9.31
N PRO A 180 -0.74 22.74 -10.48
CA PRO A 180 -2.12 23.12 -10.81
C PRO A 180 -3.19 22.28 -10.10
N PHE A 181 -2.83 21.20 -9.43
CA PHE A 181 -3.74 20.31 -8.70
C PHE A 181 -3.27 20.13 -7.26
N LEU A 182 -4.24 19.94 -6.36
CA LEU A 182 -4.06 19.89 -4.91
C LEU A 182 -4.65 18.59 -4.35
N PRO A 183 -3.90 17.48 -4.39
CA PRO A 183 -4.38 16.19 -3.94
C PRO A 183 -4.46 16.11 -2.42
N THR A 184 -5.52 15.49 -1.92
CA THR A 184 -5.68 15.10 -0.51
C THR A 184 -6.26 13.69 -0.44
N TYR A 185 -5.82 12.93 0.54
CA TYR A 185 -6.43 11.63 0.83
C TYR A 185 -6.61 11.43 2.32
N ASN A 186 -7.56 10.57 2.66
CA ASN A 186 -7.71 9.97 3.97
C ASN A 186 -7.85 8.47 3.75
N ASP A 187 -7.16 7.66 4.52
CA ASP A 187 -7.36 6.22 4.51
C ASP A 187 -7.55 5.64 5.89
N PHE A 188 -8.25 4.51 5.91
CA PHE A 188 -8.62 3.78 7.10
C PHE A 188 -8.31 2.32 6.86
N GLN A 189 -7.60 1.71 7.78
CA GLN A 189 -7.34 0.28 7.75
C GLN A 189 -7.61 -0.32 9.10
N ALA A 190 -8.23 -1.49 9.11
CA ALA A 190 -8.50 -2.21 10.34
C ALA A 190 -8.39 -3.72 10.11
N LYS A 191 -7.92 -4.43 11.12
CA LYS A 191 -7.99 -5.88 11.21
C LYS A 191 -8.45 -6.24 12.61
N TYR A 192 -9.49 -7.04 12.70
CA TYR A 192 -9.99 -7.58 13.96
C TYR A 192 -9.97 -9.08 13.87
N LYS A 193 -9.23 -9.74 14.75
CA LYS A 193 -9.09 -11.18 14.79
C LYS A 193 -9.68 -11.70 16.09
N TRP A 194 -10.63 -12.62 15.99
CA TRP A 194 -11.32 -13.22 17.12
C TRP A 194 -11.21 -14.75 17.06
N LYS A 195 -10.60 -15.31 18.09
CA LYS A 195 -10.58 -16.76 18.34
C LYS A 195 -11.83 -17.15 19.11
N ILE A 196 -12.75 -17.81 18.45
CA ILE A 196 -13.99 -18.31 19.05
C ILE A 196 -13.65 -19.47 20.00
N ASP A 197 -12.85 -20.41 19.50
CA ASP A 197 -12.34 -21.57 20.21
C ASP A 197 -10.96 -22.00 19.66
N ASN A 198 -10.47 -23.19 20.06
CA ASN A 198 -9.15 -23.66 19.62
C ASN A 198 -9.08 -24.01 18.12
N ASN A 199 -10.21 -24.23 17.46
CA ASN A 199 -10.29 -24.68 16.08
C ASN A 199 -10.91 -23.63 15.14
N ASN A 200 -11.57 -22.61 15.71
CA ASN A 200 -12.31 -21.62 14.95
C ASN A 200 -11.85 -20.20 15.26
N GLU A 201 -11.50 -19.46 14.20
CA GLU A 201 -11.23 -18.04 14.31
C GLU A 201 -11.94 -17.27 13.18
N ILE A 202 -12.33 -16.04 13.46
CA ILE A 202 -12.88 -15.09 12.48
C ILE A 202 -11.96 -13.89 12.41
N THR A 203 -11.65 -13.49 11.19
CA THR A 203 -10.88 -12.26 10.92
C THR A 203 -11.72 -11.31 10.08
N PHE A 204 -11.89 -10.09 10.55
CA PHE A 204 -12.48 -9.00 9.80
C PHE A 204 -11.35 -8.08 9.33
N ILE A 205 -11.38 -7.72 8.04
CA ILE A 205 -10.42 -6.78 7.44
C ILE A 205 -11.23 -5.66 6.81
N GLY A 206 -10.85 -4.42 7.13
CA GLY A 206 -11.38 -3.21 6.54
C GLY A 206 -10.26 -2.42 5.87
N LEU A 207 -10.49 -1.99 4.64
CA LEU A 207 -9.64 -1.10 3.89
C LEU A 207 -10.52 -0.08 3.18
N GLY A 208 -10.25 1.19 3.39
CA GLY A 208 -11.01 2.28 2.76
C GLY A 208 -10.16 3.52 2.57
N ALA A 209 -10.46 4.27 1.52
CA ALA A 209 -9.81 5.52 1.20
C ALA A 209 -10.81 6.53 0.67
N VAL A 210 -10.55 7.80 0.92
CA VAL A 210 -11.27 8.93 0.32
C VAL A 210 -10.23 9.86 -0.29
N ASP A 211 -10.23 9.93 -1.61
CA ASP A 211 -9.30 10.71 -2.40
C ASP A 211 -10.01 11.92 -3.02
N ASN A 212 -9.39 13.07 -2.90
CA ASN A 212 -9.89 14.32 -3.49
C ASN A 212 -8.73 15.08 -4.13
N SER A 213 -8.90 15.55 -5.34
CA SER A 213 -7.97 16.45 -6.00
C SER A 213 -8.71 17.69 -6.50
N SER A 214 -8.51 18.79 -5.81
CA SER A 214 -9.03 20.12 -6.19
C SER A 214 -8.04 20.87 -7.08
N LEU A 215 -8.54 21.89 -7.78
CA LEU A 215 -7.72 22.72 -8.64
C LEU A 215 -7.08 23.87 -7.85
N ASN A 216 -5.85 24.20 -8.21
CA ASN A 216 -5.15 25.36 -7.65
C ASN A 216 -5.54 26.65 -8.39
N LEU A 217 -6.73 27.17 -8.09
CA LEU A 217 -7.30 28.32 -8.78
C LEU A 217 -6.47 29.61 -8.63
N SER A 218 -5.60 29.71 -7.64
CA SER A 218 -4.69 30.86 -7.50
C SER A 218 -3.76 31.05 -8.71
N LEU A 219 -3.50 29.96 -9.45
CA LEU A 219 -2.68 29.99 -10.67
C LEU A 219 -3.41 30.60 -11.89
N GLN A 220 -4.71 30.83 -11.81
CA GLN A 220 -5.43 31.58 -12.87
C GLN A 220 -4.91 33.01 -13.00
N GLU A 221 -4.52 33.63 -11.89
CA GLU A 221 -3.99 34.99 -11.87
C GLU A 221 -2.46 34.99 -11.96
N THR A 222 -1.79 34.21 -11.10
CA THR A 222 -0.33 34.27 -10.89
C THR A 222 0.47 33.26 -11.67
N GLY A 223 -0.18 32.25 -12.28
CA GLY A 223 0.50 31.14 -12.96
C GLY A 223 1.10 31.50 -14.33
N THR A 224 2.08 30.72 -14.72
CA THR A 224 2.66 30.74 -16.09
C THR A 224 1.63 30.29 -17.13
N LYS A 225 1.90 30.56 -18.40
CA LYS A 225 1.03 30.11 -19.52
C LYS A 225 0.80 28.60 -19.49
N SER A 226 1.85 27.82 -19.22
CA SER A 226 1.75 26.34 -19.14
C SER A 226 0.89 25.90 -17.96
N GLN A 227 1.03 26.53 -16.78
CA GLN A 227 0.20 26.21 -15.61
C GLN A 227 -1.27 26.52 -15.86
N LYS A 228 -1.58 27.69 -16.44
CA LYS A 228 -2.95 28.07 -16.82
C LYS A 228 -3.55 27.14 -17.86
N TYR A 229 -2.75 26.73 -18.84
CA TYR A 229 -3.18 25.76 -19.86
C TYR A 229 -3.53 24.41 -19.21
N ILE A 230 -2.64 23.86 -18.39
CA ILE A 230 -2.88 22.59 -17.69
C ILE A 230 -4.12 22.71 -16.79
N LEU A 231 -4.26 23.80 -16.02
CA LEU A 231 -5.40 24.03 -15.14
C LEU A 231 -6.74 23.98 -15.88
N GLY A 232 -6.79 24.45 -17.11
CA GLY A 232 -8.02 24.45 -17.92
C GLY A 232 -8.45 23.04 -18.40
N TYR A 233 -7.58 22.05 -18.33
CA TYR A 233 -7.87 20.68 -18.78
C TYR A 233 -7.92 19.65 -17.65
N LEU A 234 -7.51 20.00 -16.42
CA LEU A 234 -7.57 19.09 -15.29
C LEU A 234 -8.99 19.03 -14.73
N PRO A 235 -9.58 17.84 -14.59
CA PRO A 235 -10.83 17.68 -13.86
C PRO A 235 -10.57 17.74 -12.35
N GLU A 236 -11.57 18.17 -11.59
CA GLU A 236 -11.64 17.85 -10.18
C GLU A 236 -11.91 16.37 -10.02
N TYR A 237 -11.29 15.76 -9.02
CA TYR A 237 -11.36 14.32 -8.82
C TYR A 237 -11.80 14.01 -7.38
N TYR A 238 -12.79 13.15 -7.28
CA TYR A 238 -13.26 12.61 -6.00
C TYR A 238 -13.50 11.12 -6.14
N GLN A 239 -12.91 10.33 -5.24
CA GLN A 239 -13.05 8.87 -5.22
C GLN A 239 -13.17 8.39 -3.76
N TRP A 240 -14.01 7.39 -3.54
CA TRP A 240 -14.19 6.69 -2.27
C TRP A 240 -14.33 5.20 -2.51
#